data_fbe8d4aa3840ccd5ad4b841d16bfa292
#
_entry.id   fbe8d4aa3840ccd5ad4b841d16bfa292
#
_cell.length_a   1.000
_cell.length_b   1.000
_cell.length_c   1.000
_cell.angle_alpha   90.00
_cell.angle_beta   90.00
_cell.angle_gamma   90.00
#
_symmetry.space_group_name_H-M   'P 1'
#
loop_
_entity.id
_entity.type
_entity.pdbx_description
1 polymer ?
#
loop_
_entity_poly.entity_id
_entity_poly.type
_entity_poly.pdbx_seq_one_letter_code
_entity_poly.pdbx_strand_id
1 'polypeptide(L)'
;MLSFETTTPGGPLAAVESEIPQPQGSEVIVKMLACGVCHSDIHMHDGVFDLGHQKQLEVGRPGMVLGHEIFGEVVAVGPESEGAAIGDRRVVYPWIGCGECASCLRGDENLCTPGRALGIAAKGGFAEYVSVPHSRYLFDKGDVSDSLAATYACSGLTA
;
A
#
# COMPACT_ATOMS: atom_id res chain seq x y z
N MET A 1 16.17 6.24 0.61
CA MET A 1 15.02 6.28 -0.29
C MET A 1 14.24 7.55 -0.09
N LEU A 2 13.67 8.09 -1.16
CA LEU A 2 12.76 9.22 -1.11
C LEU A 2 11.32 8.74 -0.90
N SER A 3 10.58 9.43 -0.05
CA SER A 3 9.13 9.27 0.14
C SER A 3 8.44 10.63 0.25
N PHE A 4 7.13 10.66 0.02
CA PHE A 4 6.31 11.86 0.17
C PHE A 4 5.32 11.65 1.31
N GLU A 5 5.48 12.41 2.38
CA GLU A 5 4.69 12.28 3.59
C GLU A 5 3.67 13.42 3.72
N THR A 6 2.49 13.08 4.22
CA THR A 6 1.48 14.07 4.57
C THR A 6 1.97 14.99 5.69
N THR A 7 1.60 16.27 5.63
CA THR A 7 1.89 17.28 6.67
C THR A 7 0.62 17.62 7.45
N THR A 8 -0.08 18.66 7.06
CA THR A 8 -1.40 19.02 7.58
C THR A 8 -2.48 18.62 6.59
N PRO A 9 -3.73 18.41 7.00
CA PRO A 9 -4.82 18.13 6.08
C PRO A 9 -4.89 19.15 4.94
N GLY A 10 -4.92 18.67 3.69
CA GLY A 10 -4.92 19.50 2.47
C GLY A 10 -3.61 20.27 2.23
N GLY A 11 -2.58 20.08 3.05
CA GLY A 11 -1.29 20.78 2.91
C GLY A 11 -0.35 20.09 1.91
N PRO A 12 0.79 20.73 1.58
CA PRO A 12 1.77 20.13 0.68
C PRO A 12 2.38 18.86 1.29
N LEU A 13 2.66 17.87 0.44
CA LEU A 13 3.44 16.71 0.86
C LEU A 13 4.90 17.11 1.11
N ALA A 14 5.50 16.57 2.15
CA ALA A 14 6.92 16.75 2.44
C ALA A 14 7.74 15.63 1.79
N ALA A 15 8.80 16.01 1.08
CA ALA A 15 9.81 15.07 0.62
C ALA A 15 10.71 14.66 1.80
N VAL A 16 10.79 13.38 2.09
CA VAL A 16 11.55 12.81 3.22
C VAL A 16 12.52 11.76 2.71
N GLU A 17 13.78 11.90 3.08
CA GLU A 17 14.80 10.88 2.82
C GLU A 17 14.96 9.97 4.03
N SER A 18 15.05 8.66 3.78
CA SER A 18 15.27 7.64 4.80
C SER A 18 16.10 6.48 4.23
N GLU A 19 16.55 5.58 5.09
CA GLU A 19 17.18 4.34 4.64
C GLU A 19 16.16 3.44 3.92
N ILE A 20 16.66 2.64 2.98
CA ILE A 20 15.84 1.59 2.35
C ILE A 20 15.56 0.52 3.41
N PRO A 21 14.29 0.13 3.64
CA PRO A 21 13.96 -0.88 4.63
C PRO A 21 14.65 -2.22 4.31
N GLN A 22 15.08 -2.91 5.36
CA GLN A 22 15.64 -4.25 5.24
C GLN A 22 14.56 -5.26 5.61
N PRO A 23 14.26 -6.26 4.73
CA PRO A 23 13.18 -7.20 4.98
C PRO A 23 13.51 -8.14 6.14
N GLN A 24 12.53 -8.39 7.00
CA GLN A 24 12.60 -9.32 8.12
C GLN A 24 11.60 -10.47 7.91
N GLY A 25 11.90 -11.66 8.43
CA GLY A 25 10.99 -12.80 8.35
C GLY A 25 10.52 -13.06 6.92
N SER A 26 9.21 -12.95 6.68
CA SER A 26 8.56 -13.16 5.37
C SER A 26 8.38 -11.88 4.54
N GLU A 27 8.93 -10.74 4.98
CA GLU A 27 8.78 -9.45 4.28
C GLU A 27 9.45 -9.45 2.91
N VAL A 28 8.91 -8.63 2.03
CA VAL A 28 9.43 -8.39 0.67
C VAL A 28 9.56 -6.89 0.46
N ILE A 29 10.70 -6.44 -0.04
CA ILE A 29 10.89 -5.04 -0.43
C ILE A 29 10.64 -4.90 -1.93
N VAL A 30 9.71 -4.02 -2.26
CA VAL A 30 9.31 -3.73 -3.63
C VAL A 30 9.77 -2.32 -3.98
N LYS A 31 10.56 -2.22 -5.05
CA LYS A 31 10.91 -0.95 -5.70
C LYS A 31 9.75 -0.49 -6.56
N MET A 32 9.31 0.74 -6.36
CA MET A 32 8.17 1.30 -7.08
C MET A 32 8.47 1.47 -8.56
N LEU A 33 7.59 0.97 -9.43
CA LEU A 33 7.59 1.21 -10.87
C LEU A 33 6.40 2.07 -11.29
N ALA A 34 5.25 1.88 -10.64
CA ALA A 34 4.07 2.71 -10.81
C ALA A 34 3.23 2.70 -9.53
N CYS A 35 2.63 3.83 -9.21
CA CYS A 35 1.63 3.95 -8.17
C CYS A 35 0.46 4.78 -8.68
N GLY A 36 -0.74 4.22 -8.67
CA GLY A 36 -1.96 4.96 -8.99
C GLY A 36 -2.33 5.95 -7.89
N VAL A 37 -3.08 6.98 -8.26
CA VAL A 37 -3.70 7.92 -7.31
C VAL A 37 -5.18 7.61 -7.26
N CYS A 38 -5.63 7.00 -6.18
CA CYS A 38 -7.02 6.71 -5.92
C CYS A 38 -7.73 7.93 -5.30
N HIS A 39 -9.05 8.02 -5.44
CA HIS A 39 -9.82 9.05 -4.76
C HIS A 39 -9.68 8.96 -3.22
N SER A 40 -9.46 7.77 -2.69
CA SER A 40 -9.17 7.59 -1.26
C SER A 40 -7.89 8.29 -0.80
N ASP A 41 -6.86 8.40 -1.67
CA ASP A 41 -5.64 9.14 -1.33
C ASP A 41 -5.93 10.64 -1.16
N ILE A 42 -6.87 11.19 -1.96
CA ILE A 42 -7.30 12.58 -1.83
C ILE A 42 -8.02 12.78 -0.48
N HIS A 43 -8.94 11.90 -0.12
CA HIS A 43 -9.62 11.98 1.18
C HIS A 43 -8.63 11.87 2.35
N MET A 44 -7.66 10.95 2.27
CA MET A 44 -6.63 10.80 3.30
C MET A 44 -5.73 12.02 3.39
N HIS A 45 -5.41 12.65 2.25
CA HIS A 45 -4.67 13.89 2.19
C HIS A 45 -5.46 15.08 2.77
N ASP A 46 -6.74 15.20 2.43
CA ASP A 46 -7.63 16.25 2.94
C ASP A 46 -8.04 16.04 4.40
N GLY A 47 -7.78 14.84 4.94
CA GLY A 47 -8.04 14.50 6.34
C GLY A 47 -9.48 14.11 6.65
N VAL A 48 -10.34 13.95 5.63
CA VAL A 48 -11.76 13.69 5.85
C VAL A 48 -12.39 12.85 4.74
N PHE A 49 -13.21 11.86 5.12
CA PHE A 49 -14.18 11.23 4.25
C PHE A 49 -15.57 11.82 4.51
N ASP A 50 -16.21 12.36 3.48
CA ASP A 50 -17.62 12.71 3.52
C ASP A 50 -18.47 11.45 3.29
N LEU A 51 -19.19 11.04 4.32
CA LEU A 51 -20.08 9.87 4.29
C LEU A 51 -21.51 10.22 3.87
N GLY A 52 -21.76 11.47 3.46
CA GLY A 52 -23.09 12.00 3.17
C GLY A 52 -23.90 12.29 4.44
N HIS A 53 -25.09 12.90 4.25
CA HIS A 53 -26.01 13.24 5.35
C HIS A 53 -25.34 14.01 6.51
N GLN A 54 -24.39 14.90 6.21
CA GLN A 54 -23.62 15.70 7.19
C GLN A 54 -22.74 14.85 8.13
N LYS A 55 -22.44 13.61 7.74
CA LYS A 55 -21.52 12.74 8.49
C LYS A 55 -20.15 12.79 7.83
N GLN A 56 -19.15 13.05 8.62
CA GLN A 56 -17.75 13.03 8.19
C GLN A 56 -16.96 12.08 9.10
N LEU A 57 -16.00 11.38 8.50
CA LEU A 57 -15.03 10.56 9.20
C LEU A 57 -13.67 11.23 9.07
N GLU A 58 -13.09 11.65 10.19
CA GLU A 58 -11.73 12.14 10.21
C GLU A 58 -10.76 10.99 9.90
N VAL A 59 -9.88 11.21 8.95
CA VAL A 59 -8.89 10.24 8.46
C VAL A 59 -7.57 10.95 8.19
N GLY A 60 -6.56 10.16 7.96
CA GLY A 60 -5.24 10.73 7.70
C GLY A 60 -4.58 11.26 8.98
N ARG A 61 -3.30 11.43 8.94
CA ARG A 61 -2.47 12.02 9.98
C ARG A 61 -1.15 12.48 9.36
N PRO A 62 -0.43 13.42 9.96
CA PRO A 62 0.92 13.78 9.53
C PRO A 62 1.87 12.58 9.53
N GLY A 63 2.82 12.59 8.60
CA GLY A 63 3.84 11.55 8.48
C GLY A 63 3.39 10.27 7.77
N MET A 64 2.22 10.26 7.13
CA MET A 64 1.78 9.12 6.32
C MET A 64 2.37 9.22 4.90
N VAL A 65 2.82 8.08 4.41
CA VAL A 65 3.09 7.86 2.99
C VAL A 65 1.84 7.23 2.38
N LEU A 66 1.13 7.97 1.55
CA LEU A 66 -0.08 7.51 0.87
C LEU A 66 0.26 6.61 -0.34
N GLY A 67 -0.74 6.29 -1.17
CA GLY A 67 -0.60 5.45 -2.36
C GLY A 67 -0.76 3.97 -2.04
N HIS A 68 -1.88 3.40 -2.46
CA HIS A 68 -2.23 1.99 -2.23
C HIS A 68 -2.47 1.22 -3.54
N GLU A 69 -2.29 1.85 -4.68
CA GLU A 69 -2.36 1.24 -6.01
C GLU A 69 -0.93 1.00 -6.52
N ILE A 70 -0.32 -0.10 -6.11
CA ILE A 70 1.11 -0.33 -6.19
C ILE A 70 1.45 -1.40 -7.22
N PHE A 71 2.36 -1.05 -8.15
CA PHE A 71 3.07 -1.99 -9.00
C PHE A 71 4.58 -1.75 -8.88
N GLY A 72 5.35 -2.83 -8.70
CA GLY A 72 6.79 -2.67 -8.53
C GLY A 72 7.58 -3.96 -8.74
N GLU A 73 8.89 -3.84 -8.56
CA GLU A 73 9.86 -4.92 -8.71
C GLU A 73 10.39 -5.34 -7.33
N VAL A 74 10.39 -6.63 -7.07
CA VAL A 74 10.98 -7.22 -5.86
C VAL A 74 12.49 -7.02 -5.90
N VAL A 75 13.05 -6.32 -4.91
CA VAL A 75 14.49 -6.03 -4.82
C VAL A 75 15.18 -6.68 -3.63
N ALA A 76 14.41 -7.08 -2.62
CA ALA A 76 14.93 -7.85 -1.49
C ALA A 76 13.80 -8.72 -0.90
N VAL A 77 14.18 -9.86 -0.33
CA VAL A 77 13.28 -10.80 0.34
C VAL A 77 13.84 -11.16 1.71
N GLY A 78 12.97 -11.28 2.68
CA GLY A 78 13.35 -11.74 4.02
C GLY A 78 13.72 -13.22 4.04
N PRO A 79 14.42 -13.67 5.08
CA PRO A 79 14.96 -15.04 5.15
C PRO A 79 13.90 -16.14 5.19
N GLU A 80 12.66 -15.82 5.53
CA GLU A 80 11.52 -16.74 5.58
C GLU A 80 10.53 -16.51 4.44
N SER A 81 10.88 -15.62 3.48
CA SER A 81 10.00 -15.31 2.35
C SER A 81 10.03 -16.44 1.33
N GLU A 82 8.85 -16.94 0.96
CA GLU A 82 8.66 -17.93 -0.09
C GLU A 82 7.76 -17.35 -1.19
N GLY A 83 7.88 -17.85 -2.43
CA GLY A 83 6.98 -17.50 -3.53
C GLY A 83 7.21 -16.13 -4.18
N ALA A 84 8.30 -15.43 -3.83
CA ALA A 84 8.77 -14.22 -4.50
C ALA A 84 10.27 -14.31 -4.75
N ALA A 85 10.72 -13.85 -5.92
CA ALA A 85 12.12 -13.78 -6.30
C ALA A 85 12.54 -12.35 -6.62
N ILE A 86 13.80 -12.01 -6.36
CA ILE A 86 14.37 -10.73 -6.77
C ILE A 86 14.26 -10.60 -8.29
N GLY A 87 13.76 -9.44 -8.76
CA GLY A 87 13.47 -9.17 -10.17
C GLY A 87 12.00 -9.45 -10.58
N ASP A 88 11.22 -10.11 -9.73
CA ASP A 88 9.79 -10.28 -9.98
C ASP A 88 9.07 -8.94 -10.05
N ARG A 89 8.24 -8.74 -11.06
CA ARG A 89 7.36 -7.58 -11.19
C ARG A 89 5.94 -7.94 -10.80
N ARG A 90 5.41 -7.28 -9.78
CA ARG A 90 4.16 -7.68 -9.14
C ARG A 90 3.24 -6.49 -8.85
N VAL A 91 1.94 -6.75 -8.91
CA VAL A 91 0.91 -5.92 -8.28
C VAL A 91 0.92 -6.22 -6.80
N VAL A 92 0.91 -5.19 -5.96
CA VAL A 92 0.83 -5.35 -4.51
C VAL A 92 -0.62 -5.17 -4.06
N TYR A 93 -1.19 -6.18 -3.44
CA TYR A 93 -2.50 -6.09 -2.79
C TYR A 93 -2.37 -5.33 -1.48
N PRO A 94 -3.02 -4.17 -1.33
CA PRO A 94 -2.78 -3.29 -0.19
C PRO A 94 -3.56 -3.63 1.06
N TRP A 95 -4.62 -4.44 0.96
CA TRP A 95 -5.55 -4.71 2.07
C TRP A 95 -5.03 -5.81 2.98
N ILE A 96 -4.03 -5.46 3.79
CA ILE A 96 -3.30 -6.37 4.66
C ILE A 96 -4.02 -6.51 5.99
N GLY A 97 -4.32 -7.76 6.36
CA GLY A 97 -4.92 -8.10 7.64
C GLY A 97 -3.90 -8.32 8.76
N CYS A 98 -4.39 -8.49 10.00
CA CYS A 98 -3.54 -8.83 11.14
C CYS A 98 -3.11 -10.31 11.17
N GLY A 99 -3.81 -11.18 10.42
CA GLY A 99 -3.57 -12.62 10.36
C GLY A 99 -4.21 -13.45 11.47
N GLU A 100 -4.76 -12.83 12.52
CA GLU A 100 -5.22 -13.54 13.74
C GLU A 100 -6.69 -13.29 14.10
N CYS A 101 -7.32 -12.21 13.62
CA CYS A 101 -8.72 -11.96 13.91
C CYS A 101 -9.66 -12.89 13.12
N ALA A 102 -10.93 -12.97 13.55
CA ALA A 102 -11.91 -13.85 12.92
C ALA A 102 -12.10 -13.60 11.42
N SER A 103 -11.98 -12.36 10.95
CA SER A 103 -12.02 -12.03 9.51
C SER A 103 -10.81 -12.59 8.79
N CYS A 104 -9.61 -12.38 9.30
CA CYS A 104 -8.38 -12.87 8.68
C CYS A 104 -8.34 -14.40 8.63
N LEU A 105 -8.76 -15.07 9.72
CA LEU A 105 -8.80 -16.54 9.78
C LEU A 105 -9.81 -17.17 8.79
N ARG A 106 -10.81 -16.40 8.35
CA ARG A 106 -11.73 -16.82 7.28
C ARG A 106 -11.24 -16.48 5.87
N GLY A 107 -10.13 -15.74 5.72
CA GLY A 107 -9.63 -15.24 4.44
C GLY A 107 -10.15 -13.85 4.05
N ASP A 108 -10.97 -13.22 4.87
CA ASP A 108 -11.57 -11.90 4.62
C ASP A 108 -10.66 -10.77 5.17
N GLU A 109 -9.38 -10.74 4.79
CA GLU A 109 -8.39 -9.81 5.35
C GLU A 109 -8.73 -8.34 5.08
N ASN A 110 -9.42 -8.05 3.98
CA ASN A 110 -9.95 -6.72 3.66
C ASN A 110 -10.97 -6.20 4.68
N LEU A 111 -11.57 -7.08 5.49
CA LEU A 111 -12.50 -6.75 6.57
C LEU A 111 -11.81 -6.74 7.94
N CYS A 112 -10.49 -6.79 7.99
CA CYS A 112 -9.74 -6.75 9.25
C CYS A 112 -9.86 -5.38 9.93
N THR A 113 -10.13 -5.41 11.24
CA THR A 113 -10.16 -4.20 12.07
C THR A 113 -9.37 -4.45 13.36
N PRO A 114 -8.27 -3.72 13.61
CA PRO A 114 -7.66 -2.71 12.74
C PRO A 114 -6.86 -3.34 11.58
N GLY A 115 -7.16 -2.94 10.35
CA GLY A 115 -6.37 -3.35 9.19
C GLY A 115 -5.01 -2.65 9.14
N ARG A 116 -4.11 -3.22 8.32
CA ARG A 116 -2.76 -2.69 8.08
C ARG A 116 -2.58 -2.26 6.62
N ALA A 117 -3.66 -1.75 6.00
CA ALA A 117 -3.64 -1.40 4.59
C ALA A 117 -2.51 -0.42 4.26
N LEU A 118 -1.73 -0.76 3.23
CA LEU A 118 -0.66 0.09 2.70
C LEU A 118 -1.24 1.41 2.16
N GLY A 119 -0.56 2.51 2.41
CA GLY A 119 -1.03 3.84 2.01
C GLY A 119 -2.19 4.40 2.85
N ILE A 120 -2.71 3.63 3.83
CA ILE A 120 -3.83 4.02 4.69
C ILE A 120 -3.44 3.90 6.17
N ALA A 121 -3.01 2.73 6.62
CA ALA A 121 -2.59 2.46 7.99
C ALA A 121 -1.08 2.21 8.12
N ALA A 122 -0.45 1.75 7.05
CA ALA A 122 0.99 1.55 6.91
C ALA A 122 1.51 2.42 5.75
N LYS A 123 2.83 2.59 5.66
CA LYS A 123 3.47 3.35 4.57
C LYS A 123 3.12 2.74 3.22
N GLY A 124 2.73 3.58 2.27
CA GLY A 124 2.28 3.22 0.93
C GLY A 124 3.30 3.50 -0.17
N GLY A 125 2.78 3.60 -1.40
CA GLY A 125 3.55 3.63 -2.63
C GLY A 125 4.01 5.01 -3.10
N PHE A 126 3.67 6.12 -2.42
CA PHE A 126 4.27 7.42 -2.77
C PHE A 126 5.69 7.53 -2.20
N ALA A 127 6.49 6.51 -2.53
CA ALA A 127 7.88 6.35 -2.14
C ALA A 127 8.64 5.55 -3.21
N GLU A 128 9.96 5.52 -3.15
CA GLU A 128 10.76 4.68 -4.06
C GLU A 128 10.67 3.19 -3.73
N TYR A 129 10.42 2.85 -2.45
CA TYR A 129 10.33 1.47 -1.98
C TYR A 129 9.22 1.32 -0.95
N VAL A 130 8.59 0.15 -0.94
CA VAL A 130 7.60 -0.24 0.07
C VAL A 130 7.95 -1.62 0.65
N SER A 131 7.74 -1.79 1.96
CA SER A 131 7.78 -3.11 2.61
C SER A 131 6.41 -3.76 2.55
N VAL A 132 6.37 -4.97 1.99
CA VAL A 132 5.19 -5.83 1.92
C VAL A 132 5.41 -6.97 2.90
N PRO A 133 4.51 -7.23 3.86
CA PRO A 133 4.78 -8.15 4.97
C PRO A 133 4.86 -9.63 4.56
N HIS A 134 4.36 -10.00 3.38
CA HIS A 134 4.42 -11.37 2.89
C HIS A 134 4.20 -11.40 1.37
N SER A 135 4.91 -12.30 0.68
CA SER A 135 4.79 -12.53 -0.77
C SER A 135 3.38 -12.90 -1.24
N ARG A 136 2.51 -13.44 -0.38
CA ARG A 136 1.11 -13.74 -0.72
C ARG A 136 0.28 -12.52 -1.15
N TYR A 137 0.76 -11.31 -0.85
CA TYR A 137 0.14 -10.06 -1.30
C TYR A 137 0.68 -9.57 -2.64
N LEU A 138 1.52 -10.37 -3.31
CA LEU A 138 2.12 -10.06 -4.61
C LEU A 138 1.44 -10.89 -5.70
N PHE A 139 0.87 -10.21 -6.69
CA PHE A 139 0.13 -10.85 -7.78
C PHE A 139 0.77 -10.58 -9.13
N ASP A 140 0.65 -11.54 -10.04
CA ASP A 140 1.05 -11.37 -11.43
C ASP A 140 0.13 -10.36 -12.12
N LYS A 141 0.69 -9.50 -12.97
CA LYS A 141 -0.07 -8.51 -13.71
C LYS A 141 -0.66 -9.04 -15.03
N GLY A 142 -0.27 -10.24 -15.46
CA GLY A 142 -0.57 -10.74 -16.79
C GLY A 142 0.05 -9.83 -17.88
N ASP A 143 -0.66 -9.66 -18.99
CA ASP A 143 -0.17 -8.94 -20.18
C ASP A 143 -0.48 -7.44 -20.20
N VAL A 144 -0.98 -6.88 -19.08
CA VAL A 144 -1.32 -5.44 -19.03
C VAL A 144 -0.08 -4.56 -18.81
N SER A 145 -0.18 -3.28 -19.15
CA SER A 145 0.90 -2.31 -18.90
C SER A 145 1.12 -2.10 -17.40
N ASP A 146 2.33 -1.72 -17.03
CA ASP A 146 2.71 -1.50 -15.62
C ASP A 146 1.83 -0.44 -14.94
N SER A 147 1.51 0.65 -15.65
CA SER A 147 0.65 1.72 -15.12
C SER A 147 -0.80 1.25 -14.90
N LEU A 148 -1.33 0.42 -15.78
CA LEU A 148 -2.66 -0.16 -15.60
C LEU A 148 -2.67 -1.20 -14.49
N ALA A 149 -1.63 -2.04 -14.40
CA ALA A 149 -1.48 -3.04 -13.35
C ALA A 149 -1.51 -2.42 -11.93
N ALA A 150 -0.91 -1.25 -11.76
CA ALA A 150 -0.91 -0.54 -10.48
C ALA A 150 -2.33 -0.32 -9.92
N THR A 151 -3.32 -0.02 -10.78
CA THR A 151 -4.70 0.27 -10.34
C THR A 151 -5.50 -0.99 -9.97
N TYR A 152 -5.03 -2.18 -10.35
CA TYR A 152 -5.83 -3.42 -10.26
C TYR A 152 -6.16 -3.85 -8.84
N ALA A 153 -5.31 -3.52 -7.88
CA ALA A 153 -5.53 -3.94 -6.49
C ALA A 153 -6.47 -3.00 -5.69
N CYS A 154 -6.95 -1.92 -6.31
CA CYS A 154 -7.96 -1.02 -5.72
C CYS A 154 -9.02 -0.63 -6.74
N SER A 155 -8.84 0.45 -7.51
CA SER A 155 -9.89 0.98 -8.41
C SER A 155 -10.30 -0.03 -9.49
N GLY A 156 -9.36 -0.75 -10.07
CA GLY A 156 -9.64 -1.79 -11.05
C GLY A 156 -10.36 -3.03 -10.49
N LEU A 157 -10.21 -3.33 -9.21
CA LEU A 157 -10.92 -4.42 -8.54
C LEU A 157 -12.34 -3.99 -8.12
N THR A 158 -12.51 -2.69 -7.85
CA THR A 158 -13.78 -2.14 -7.35
C THR A 158 -14.78 -1.86 -8.48
N ALA A 159 -14.31 -1.58 -9.68
CA ALA A 159 -15.13 -1.33 -10.87
C ALA A 159 -15.67 -2.62 -11.49
#